data_78f51f72ab6f0ec910d61b3edd199827
#
_entry.id   78f51f72ab6f0ec910d61b3edd199827
#
_cell.length_a   1.000
_cell.length_b   1.000
_cell.length_c   1.000
_cell.angle_alpha   90.00
_cell.angle_beta   90.00
_cell.angle_gamma   90.00
#
_symmetry.space_group_name_H-M   'P 1'
#
loop_
_entity.id
_entity.type
_entity.pdbx_description
1 polymer ?
#
loop_
_entity_poly.entity_id
_entity_poly.type
_entity_poly.pdbx_seq_one_letter_code
_entity_poly.pdbx_strand_id
1 'polypeptide(L)'
;MKTGRIPEKKNGKPEKNCAADCGNRAGQTDGTYESPENPEIARRVCGPGEETGLIKNCGYTLIYRNGRKENRLEQVLTEHSLTIRICGGREIETVCTPRHLKELVAGRLYAEGVISSAESIQESVFRQSAEYAEVRLIPEAGMPESGNLKDVKPGYWAPEWIFALADRFKEGMPLHDRTRAAHSCFLACGNRLLFQCEDIGRHNAADKVIGFALLKEIDPAECIIYSSGRIPADMAAKAIRAKIPVLVSKAAPTSEAVALAKEYGLTLIGAARSDSMRVYYDGRVSERQETIITR
;
A
#
# COMPACT_ATOMS: atom_id res chain seq x y z
N MET A 1 -28.28 56.22 25.46
CA MET A 1 -28.52 55.59 26.76
C MET A 1 -29.01 54.16 26.52
N LYS A 2 -28.43 53.19 27.08
CA LYS A 2 -28.55 51.74 27.06
C LYS A 2 -27.53 51.07 26.17
N THR A 3 -26.44 50.72 26.81
CA THR A 3 -25.37 49.84 26.39
C THR A 3 -25.85 48.39 26.39
N GLY A 4 -25.80 47.70 25.23
CA GLY A 4 -26.07 46.28 25.11
C GLY A 4 -24.75 45.52 25.03
N ARG A 5 -24.50 44.66 26.00
CA ARG A 5 -23.36 43.70 26.04
C ARG A 5 -23.58 42.56 25.05
N ILE A 6 -22.55 42.25 24.28
CA ILE A 6 -22.45 41.06 23.45
C ILE A 6 -21.84 39.95 24.33
N PRO A 7 -22.36 38.71 24.36
CA PRO A 7 -21.76 37.60 25.10
C PRO A 7 -20.61 36.95 24.32
N GLU A 8 -19.46 36.74 25.00
CA GLU A 8 -18.32 35.99 24.54
C GLU A 8 -18.68 34.50 24.32
N LYS A 9 -18.39 33.98 23.13
CA LYS A 9 -18.41 32.54 22.85
C LYS A 9 -17.09 31.94 23.31
N LYS A 10 -17.15 31.09 24.33
CA LYS A 10 -16.05 30.18 24.73
C LYS A 10 -15.89 29.11 23.69
N ASN A 11 -14.77 29.13 22.95
CA ASN A 11 -14.30 28.04 22.11
C ASN A 11 -13.53 27.04 23.00
N GLY A 12 -14.19 25.98 23.43
CA GLY A 12 -13.56 24.80 23.97
C GLY A 12 -13.60 23.71 22.89
N LYS A 13 -12.47 23.42 22.26
CA LYS A 13 -12.31 22.19 21.45
C LYS A 13 -12.06 21.03 22.41
N PRO A 14 -12.78 19.90 22.29
CA PRO A 14 -12.41 18.70 23.00
C PRO A 14 -11.21 18.04 22.31
N GLU A 15 -10.16 17.77 23.07
CA GLU A 15 -9.09 16.87 22.69
C GLU A 15 -9.68 15.47 22.46
N LYS A 16 -9.64 14.98 21.23
CA LYS A 16 -10.04 13.62 20.89
C LYS A 16 -8.87 12.68 21.14
N ASN A 17 -9.05 11.79 22.09
CA ASN A 17 -8.18 10.64 22.32
C ASN A 17 -8.25 9.71 21.10
N CYS A 18 -7.16 9.62 20.32
CA CYS A 18 -7.02 8.82 19.09
C CYS A 18 -7.19 7.30 19.24
N ALA A 19 -7.26 6.78 20.46
CA ALA A 19 -7.31 5.34 20.69
C ALA A 19 -8.70 4.69 20.58
N ALA A 20 -9.78 5.47 20.51
CA ALA A 20 -11.13 4.94 20.64
C ALA A 20 -12.00 5.01 19.38
N ASP A 21 -11.59 5.71 18.31
CA ASP A 21 -12.52 6.09 17.22
C ASP A 21 -12.27 5.35 15.88
N CYS A 22 -11.24 4.50 15.78
CA CYS A 22 -11.06 3.64 14.59
C CYS A 22 -12.13 2.53 14.43
N GLY A 23 -13.06 2.42 15.37
CA GLY A 23 -14.07 1.35 15.42
C GLY A 23 -15.47 1.68 14.89
N ASN A 24 -15.83 2.96 14.67
CA ASN A 24 -17.27 3.29 14.61
C ASN A 24 -17.74 4.19 13.44
N ARG A 25 -17.02 4.21 12.30
CA ARG A 25 -17.55 4.85 11.08
C ARG A 25 -17.58 3.94 9.86
N ALA A 26 -17.80 2.64 10.05
CA ALA A 26 -18.27 1.78 8.97
C ALA A 26 -19.79 1.87 8.94
N GLY A 27 -20.34 2.58 7.96
CA GLY A 27 -21.77 2.55 7.65
C GLY A 27 -22.21 1.09 7.49
N GLN A 28 -23.34 0.74 8.11
CA GLN A 28 -24.00 -0.54 8.00
C GLN A 28 -24.26 -0.88 6.52
N THR A 29 -23.36 -1.69 5.97
CA THR A 29 -23.70 -2.62 4.90
C THR A 29 -23.47 -4.00 5.49
N ASP A 30 -24.50 -4.83 5.47
CA ASP A 30 -24.54 -6.20 5.95
C ASP A 30 -23.39 -7.03 5.34
N GLY A 31 -22.29 -7.10 6.07
CA GLY A 31 -21.11 -7.87 5.76
C GLY A 31 -20.19 -7.78 6.99
N THR A 32 -20.44 -8.64 7.97
CA THR A 32 -19.63 -8.79 9.17
C THR A 32 -18.16 -8.98 8.80
N TYR A 33 -17.35 -7.92 8.99
CA TYR A 33 -15.91 -8.01 8.91
C TYR A 33 -15.41 -8.59 10.25
N GLU A 34 -15.25 -9.91 10.26
CA GLU A 34 -14.68 -10.63 11.41
C GLU A 34 -13.16 -10.41 11.46
N SER A 35 -12.67 -10.20 12.67
CA SER A 35 -11.25 -10.01 13.00
C SER A 35 -10.39 -11.20 12.53
N PRO A 36 -9.17 -10.97 11.98
CA PRO A 36 -8.30 -12.03 11.44
C PRO A 36 -7.54 -12.82 12.51
N GLU A 37 -8.09 -13.03 13.71
CA GLU A 37 -7.53 -13.94 14.71
C GLU A 37 -7.81 -15.43 14.40
N ASN A 38 -8.63 -15.71 13.35
CA ASN A 38 -8.93 -17.06 12.93
C ASN A 38 -8.14 -17.42 11.67
N PRO A 39 -7.27 -18.46 11.72
CA PRO A 39 -6.52 -18.93 10.55
C PRO A 39 -7.40 -19.39 9.38
N GLU A 40 -8.70 -19.65 9.59
CA GLU A 40 -9.66 -19.91 8.51
C GLU A 40 -10.04 -18.65 7.74
N ILE A 41 -9.94 -17.44 8.33
CA ILE A 41 -10.23 -16.17 7.63
C ILE A 41 -9.11 -15.81 6.66
N ALA A 42 -7.85 -16.11 7.01
CA ALA A 42 -6.73 -15.98 6.09
C ALA A 42 -6.89 -16.86 4.83
N ARG A 43 -7.62 -17.97 4.92
CA ARG A 43 -8.00 -18.83 3.79
C ARG A 43 -9.21 -18.33 3.01
N ARG A 44 -10.10 -17.52 3.61
CA ARG A 44 -11.29 -16.94 2.93
C ARG A 44 -10.99 -15.70 2.08
N VAL A 45 -9.86 -15.02 2.31
CA VAL A 45 -9.40 -13.89 1.46
C VAL A 45 -8.97 -14.37 0.06
N CYS A 46 -8.70 -15.68 -0.09
CA CYS A 46 -8.47 -16.33 -1.37
C CYS A 46 -9.45 -17.49 -1.50
N GLY A 47 -10.62 -17.28 -2.07
CA GLY A 47 -11.53 -18.37 -2.41
C GLY A 47 -10.87 -19.40 -3.35
N PRO A 48 -11.14 -20.70 -3.21
CA PRO A 48 -10.52 -21.76 -4.03
C PRO A 48 -10.82 -21.66 -5.54
N GLY A 49 -11.66 -20.70 -5.97
CA GLY A 49 -12.01 -20.46 -7.38
C GLY A 49 -11.19 -19.38 -8.10
N GLU A 50 -10.40 -18.55 -7.38
CA GLU A 50 -9.63 -17.44 -7.97
C GLU A 50 -8.18 -17.83 -8.35
N GLU A 51 -7.76 -19.05 -8.09
CA GLU A 51 -6.39 -19.51 -8.40
C GLU A 51 -6.23 -20.05 -9.82
N THR A 52 -7.32 -20.33 -10.54
CA THR A 52 -7.29 -20.80 -11.92
C THR A 52 -6.70 -19.72 -12.84
N GLY A 53 -5.48 -19.97 -13.33
CA GLY A 53 -4.80 -19.08 -14.28
C GLY A 53 -3.62 -18.27 -13.69
N LEU A 54 -3.49 -18.18 -12.35
CA LEU A 54 -2.36 -17.45 -11.72
C LEU A 54 -1.04 -18.21 -11.79
N ILE A 55 -1.09 -19.53 -11.76
CA ILE A 55 0.06 -20.41 -11.63
C ILE A 55 -0.03 -21.49 -12.67
N LYS A 56 1.11 -21.79 -13.32
CA LYS A 56 1.27 -22.91 -14.25
C LYS A 56 2.40 -23.81 -13.77
N ASN A 57 2.25 -25.13 -14.01
CA ASN A 57 3.35 -26.07 -13.81
C ASN A 57 4.26 -26.05 -15.03
N CYS A 58 5.54 -25.75 -14.83
CA CYS A 58 6.56 -25.73 -15.87
C CYS A 58 7.64 -26.78 -15.57
N GLY A 59 8.03 -27.54 -16.58
CA GLY A 59 9.16 -28.46 -16.49
C GLY A 59 10.49 -27.73 -16.57
N TYR A 60 11.44 -28.14 -15.73
CA TYR A 60 12.83 -27.67 -15.79
C TYR A 60 13.81 -28.78 -15.53
N THR A 61 15.07 -28.62 -16.00
CA THR A 61 16.16 -29.54 -15.71
C THR A 61 17.05 -28.94 -14.63
N LEU A 62 17.09 -29.55 -13.46
CA LEU A 62 18.02 -29.20 -12.39
C LEU A 62 19.39 -29.81 -12.70
N ILE A 63 20.42 -28.98 -12.74
CA ILE A 63 21.81 -29.40 -13.01
C ILE A 63 22.62 -29.15 -11.75
N TYR A 64 23.19 -30.21 -11.20
CA TYR A 64 24.07 -30.12 -10.04
C TYR A 64 25.54 -29.88 -10.47
N ARG A 65 26.33 -29.30 -9.56
CA ARG A 65 27.76 -29.01 -9.82
C ARG A 65 28.58 -30.25 -10.24
N ASN A 66 28.18 -31.44 -9.80
CA ASN A 66 28.81 -32.69 -10.15
C ASN A 66 28.38 -33.25 -11.53
N GLY A 67 27.60 -32.48 -12.31
CA GLY A 67 27.09 -32.86 -13.63
C GLY A 67 25.81 -33.69 -13.61
N ARG A 68 25.29 -34.11 -12.44
CA ARG A 68 24.00 -34.82 -12.35
C ARG A 68 22.86 -33.91 -12.85
N LYS A 69 21.93 -34.49 -13.59
CA LYS A 69 20.73 -33.78 -14.12
C LYS A 69 19.47 -34.49 -13.67
N GLU A 70 18.45 -33.70 -13.32
CA GLU A 70 17.12 -34.17 -12.94
C GLU A 70 16.06 -33.33 -13.61
N ASN A 71 15.04 -33.94 -14.20
CA ASN A 71 13.86 -33.23 -14.68
C ASN A 71 12.85 -33.10 -13.57
N ARG A 72 12.37 -31.88 -13.32
CA ARG A 72 11.42 -31.54 -12.26
C ARG A 72 10.31 -30.64 -12.79
N LEU A 73 9.24 -30.51 -12.00
CA LEU A 73 8.16 -29.57 -12.24
C LEU A 73 8.21 -28.50 -11.14
N GLU A 74 7.95 -27.26 -11.52
CA GLU A 74 7.83 -26.14 -10.61
C GLU A 74 6.60 -25.30 -10.95
N GLN A 75 6.00 -24.69 -9.93
CA GLN A 75 4.92 -23.76 -10.08
C GLN A 75 5.48 -22.39 -10.42
N VAL A 76 5.13 -21.85 -11.59
CA VAL A 76 5.54 -20.53 -12.04
C VAL A 76 4.35 -19.59 -12.14
N LEU A 77 4.58 -18.32 -11.81
CA LEU A 77 3.58 -17.28 -11.87
C LEU A 77 3.25 -16.95 -13.34
N THR A 78 1.96 -16.76 -13.61
CA THR A 78 1.50 -16.30 -14.93
C THR A 78 1.41 -14.78 -14.93
N GLU A 79 1.97 -14.16 -15.96
CA GLU A 79 1.82 -12.73 -16.21
C GLU A 79 0.44 -12.42 -16.77
N HIS A 80 -0.15 -11.31 -16.29
CA HIS A 80 -1.40 -10.76 -16.79
C HIS A 80 -1.15 -9.32 -17.27
N SER A 81 -1.37 -9.08 -18.56
CA SER A 81 -1.29 -7.74 -19.13
C SER A 81 -2.59 -7.00 -18.87
N LEU A 82 -2.50 -5.81 -18.26
CA LEU A 82 -3.63 -4.92 -18.02
C LEU A 82 -3.39 -3.58 -18.68
N THR A 83 -4.31 -3.15 -19.55
CA THR A 83 -4.35 -1.80 -20.12
C THR A 83 -5.47 -1.01 -19.46
N ILE A 84 -5.12 0.06 -18.73
CA ILE A 84 -6.05 1.00 -18.13
C ILE A 84 -6.34 2.11 -19.13
N ARG A 85 -7.56 2.15 -19.67
CA ARG A 85 -8.03 3.14 -20.63
C ARG A 85 -8.85 4.21 -19.95
N ILE A 86 -8.36 5.43 -19.94
CA ILE A 86 -9.08 6.57 -19.40
C ILE A 86 -9.88 7.21 -20.52
N CYS A 87 -11.18 7.42 -20.29
CA CYS A 87 -12.03 8.13 -21.25
C CYS A 87 -11.45 9.53 -21.54
N GLY A 88 -11.07 9.78 -22.78
CA GLY A 88 -10.32 10.97 -23.18
C GLY A 88 -8.96 10.68 -23.81
N GLY A 89 -8.55 9.39 -23.88
CA GLY A 89 -7.48 8.91 -24.75
C GLY A 89 -6.17 8.52 -24.10
N ARG A 90 -6.00 8.67 -22.78
CA ARG A 90 -4.79 8.17 -22.08
C ARG A 90 -4.90 6.69 -21.79
N GLU A 91 -3.86 5.93 -22.08
CA GLU A 91 -3.72 4.53 -21.72
C GLU A 91 -2.50 4.32 -20.82
N ILE A 92 -2.60 3.41 -19.88
CA ILE A 92 -1.52 2.99 -18.98
C ILE A 92 -1.45 1.47 -19.04
N GLU A 93 -0.32 0.93 -19.49
CA GLU A 93 -0.07 -0.49 -19.56
C GLU A 93 0.71 -0.96 -18.33
N THR A 94 0.37 -2.15 -17.84
CA THR A 94 1.10 -2.81 -16.76
C THR A 94 1.00 -4.32 -16.86
N VAL A 95 2.03 -5.02 -16.39
CA VAL A 95 2.00 -6.47 -16.16
C VAL A 95 1.81 -6.69 -14.67
N CYS A 96 0.77 -7.46 -14.30
CA CYS A 96 0.35 -7.64 -12.92
C CYS A 96 -0.13 -9.07 -12.64
N THR A 97 -0.44 -9.37 -11.39
CA THR A 97 -1.31 -10.50 -11.06
C THR A 97 -2.77 -10.07 -11.13
N PRO A 98 -3.69 -10.86 -11.72
CA PRO A 98 -5.10 -10.50 -11.91
C PRO A 98 -5.93 -10.66 -10.62
N ARG A 99 -5.42 -10.15 -9.52
CA ARG A 99 -6.09 -10.04 -8.22
C ARG A 99 -6.11 -8.59 -7.76
N HIS A 100 -7.18 -8.16 -7.11
CA HIS A 100 -7.32 -6.79 -6.61
C HIS A 100 -7.12 -5.75 -7.73
N LEU A 101 -7.70 -6.01 -8.90
CA LEU A 101 -7.52 -5.14 -10.07
C LEU A 101 -8.21 -3.78 -9.90
N LYS A 102 -9.31 -3.70 -9.15
CA LYS A 102 -9.96 -2.41 -8.84
C LYS A 102 -9.03 -1.54 -8.00
N GLU A 103 -8.42 -2.14 -6.99
CA GLU A 103 -7.44 -1.48 -6.13
C GLU A 103 -6.19 -1.08 -6.93
N LEU A 104 -5.70 -1.96 -7.82
CA LEU A 104 -4.57 -1.64 -8.69
C LEU A 104 -4.87 -0.42 -9.57
N VAL A 105 -6.03 -0.39 -10.23
CA VAL A 105 -6.44 0.70 -11.12
C VAL A 105 -6.55 2.01 -10.33
N ALA A 106 -7.30 2.01 -9.22
CA ALA A 106 -7.49 3.22 -8.40
C ALA A 106 -6.14 3.74 -7.86
N GLY A 107 -5.31 2.87 -7.29
CA GLY A 107 -4.02 3.23 -6.74
C GLY A 107 -3.04 3.72 -7.81
N ARG A 108 -3.05 3.09 -9.00
CA ARG A 108 -2.22 3.52 -10.13
C ARG A 108 -2.60 4.92 -10.62
N LEU A 109 -3.89 5.17 -10.82
CA LEU A 109 -4.38 6.49 -11.24
C LEU A 109 -4.06 7.57 -10.20
N TYR A 110 -4.19 7.24 -8.92
CA TYR A 110 -3.84 8.13 -7.82
C TYR A 110 -2.33 8.40 -7.76
N ALA A 111 -1.50 7.35 -7.82
CA ALA A 111 -0.04 7.46 -7.79
C ALA A 111 0.52 8.25 -8.97
N GLU A 112 -0.14 8.23 -10.12
CA GLU A 112 0.23 9.03 -11.29
C GLU A 112 -0.38 10.44 -11.30
N GLY A 113 -1.16 10.78 -10.25
CA GLY A 113 -1.79 12.10 -10.16
C GLY A 113 -2.90 12.31 -11.19
N VAL A 114 -3.52 11.26 -11.68
CA VAL A 114 -4.68 11.33 -12.59
C VAL A 114 -5.95 11.62 -11.82
N ILE A 115 -6.06 11.11 -10.61
CA ILE A 115 -7.17 11.34 -9.69
C ILE A 115 -6.64 11.84 -8.34
N SER A 116 -7.47 12.55 -7.58
CA SER A 116 -7.17 13.03 -6.22
C SER A 116 -7.94 12.28 -5.13
N SER A 117 -9.00 11.56 -5.49
CA SER A 117 -9.86 10.80 -4.57
C SER A 117 -10.58 9.67 -5.30
N ALA A 118 -11.24 8.78 -4.55
CA ALA A 118 -12.03 7.69 -5.13
C ALA A 118 -13.24 8.19 -5.91
N GLU A 119 -13.86 9.27 -5.44
CA GLU A 119 -15.03 9.90 -6.07
C GLU A 119 -14.72 10.43 -7.47
N SER A 120 -13.44 10.68 -7.79
CA SER A 120 -13.02 11.06 -9.15
C SER A 120 -13.32 9.97 -10.18
N ILE A 121 -13.45 8.71 -9.75
CA ILE A 121 -13.79 7.58 -10.61
C ILE A 121 -15.31 7.44 -10.66
N GLN A 122 -15.93 7.89 -11.76
CA GLN A 122 -17.35 7.70 -11.97
C GLN A 122 -17.71 6.23 -12.23
N GLU A 123 -16.88 5.54 -13.02
CA GLU A 123 -17.09 4.15 -13.41
C GLU A 123 -15.75 3.48 -13.77
N SER A 124 -15.63 2.21 -13.43
CA SER A 124 -14.53 1.35 -13.93
C SER A 124 -15.10 0.00 -14.37
N VAL A 125 -14.88 -0.36 -15.63
CA VAL A 125 -15.40 -1.59 -16.23
C VAL A 125 -14.24 -2.43 -16.75
N PHE A 126 -14.19 -3.69 -16.32
CA PHE A 126 -13.20 -4.66 -16.81
C PHE A 126 -13.77 -5.44 -18.00
N ARG A 127 -12.97 -5.57 -19.06
CA ARG A 127 -13.35 -6.25 -20.31
C ARG A 127 -12.29 -7.30 -20.71
N GLN A 128 -12.67 -8.22 -21.59
CA GLN A 128 -11.78 -9.23 -22.17
C GLN A 128 -10.99 -9.97 -21.09
N SER A 129 -11.70 -10.67 -20.19
CA SER A 129 -11.05 -11.38 -19.07
C SER A 129 -10.13 -10.48 -18.23
N ALA A 130 -10.52 -9.22 -18.06
CA ALA A 130 -9.81 -8.18 -17.31
C ALA A 130 -8.46 -7.71 -17.92
N GLU A 131 -8.23 -7.94 -19.22
CA GLU A 131 -7.07 -7.36 -19.93
C GLU A 131 -7.21 -5.84 -20.09
N TYR A 132 -8.44 -5.32 -20.06
CA TYR A 132 -8.74 -3.88 -20.16
C TYR A 132 -9.57 -3.41 -18.98
N ALA A 133 -9.16 -2.29 -18.40
CA ALA A 133 -9.95 -1.51 -17.45
C ALA A 133 -10.34 -0.18 -18.11
N GLU A 134 -11.59 -0.05 -18.51
CA GLU A 134 -12.13 1.22 -19.01
C GLU A 134 -12.56 2.08 -17.84
N VAL A 135 -11.97 3.26 -17.69
CA VAL A 135 -12.22 4.17 -16.56
C VAL A 135 -12.80 5.48 -17.07
N ARG A 136 -13.98 5.82 -16.54
CA ARG A 136 -14.59 7.13 -16.73
C ARG A 136 -14.36 7.98 -15.49
N LEU A 137 -13.82 9.17 -15.68
CA LEU A 137 -13.59 10.14 -14.62
C LEU A 137 -14.69 11.20 -14.62
N ILE A 138 -14.95 11.80 -13.46
CA ILE A 138 -15.83 12.96 -13.33
C ILE A 138 -15.06 14.18 -13.86
N PRO A 139 -15.58 14.94 -14.85
CA PRO A 139 -14.86 16.04 -15.49
C PRO A 139 -14.44 17.18 -14.56
N GLU A 140 -15.17 17.37 -13.46
CA GLU A 140 -14.97 18.48 -12.50
C GLU A 140 -14.22 18.07 -11.23
N ALA A 141 -13.90 16.80 -11.06
CA ALA A 141 -12.99 16.40 -10.00
C ALA A 141 -11.63 17.01 -10.33
N GLY A 142 -11.37 18.20 -9.76
CA GLY A 142 -10.23 19.05 -10.09
C GLY A 142 -8.99 18.22 -10.38
N MET A 143 -8.43 18.39 -11.60
CA MET A 143 -7.15 17.76 -11.89
C MET A 143 -6.21 18.12 -10.76
N PRO A 144 -5.64 17.14 -10.04
CA PRO A 144 -4.70 17.47 -8.99
C PRO A 144 -3.65 18.41 -9.61
N GLU A 145 -3.25 19.44 -8.88
CA GLU A 145 -2.15 20.32 -9.28
C GLU A 145 -1.01 19.42 -9.71
N SER A 146 -0.76 19.36 -11.01
CA SER A 146 0.04 18.32 -11.62
C SER A 146 1.45 18.34 -11.03
N GLY A 147 1.81 17.26 -10.40
CA GLY A 147 3.22 16.88 -10.26
C GLY A 147 3.90 17.13 -8.93
N ASN A 148 3.51 18.10 -8.12
CA ASN A 148 4.26 18.44 -6.91
C ASN A 148 3.89 17.53 -5.74
N LEU A 149 4.89 16.82 -5.21
CA LEU A 149 4.77 16.14 -3.92
C LEU A 149 4.53 17.20 -2.84
N LYS A 150 3.74 16.85 -1.82
CA LYS A 150 3.46 17.73 -0.66
C LYS A 150 3.97 17.03 0.58
N ASP A 151 4.38 17.82 1.57
CA ASP A 151 4.84 17.31 2.85
C ASP A 151 3.83 16.32 3.46
N VAL A 152 4.36 15.26 4.02
CA VAL A 152 3.60 14.26 4.75
C VAL A 152 3.57 14.68 6.22
N LYS A 153 2.38 14.72 6.80
CA LYS A 153 2.27 14.96 8.25
C LYS A 153 2.88 13.79 9.00
N PRO A 154 3.69 14.03 10.04
CA PRO A 154 4.25 12.96 10.84
C PRO A 154 3.18 12.01 11.35
N GLY A 155 3.32 10.73 11.07
CA GLY A 155 2.45 9.68 11.58
C GLY A 155 3.01 9.03 12.82
N TYR A 156 2.13 8.49 13.65
CA TYR A 156 2.56 7.72 14.79
C TYR A 156 2.95 6.30 14.37
N TRP A 157 4.08 5.82 14.86
CA TRP A 157 4.53 4.44 14.72
C TRP A 157 5.31 4.01 15.96
N ALA A 158 5.34 2.70 16.21
CA ALA A 158 6.08 2.10 17.31
C ALA A 158 6.90 0.90 16.80
N PRO A 159 8.11 0.67 17.34
CA PRO A 159 8.93 -0.48 16.93
C PRO A 159 8.19 -1.81 17.01
N GLU A 160 7.38 -1.99 18.06
CA GLU A 160 6.61 -3.21 18.33
C GLU A 160 5.60 -3.49 17.20
N TRP A 161 5.02 -2.44 16.61
CA TRP A 161 4.09 -2.60 15.49
C TRP A 161 4.82 -3.08 14.23
N ILE A 162 6.00 -2.52 13.98
CA ILE A 162 6.80 -2.92 12.82
C ILE A 162 7.28 -4.37 12.97
N PHE A 163 7.71 -4.78 14.18
CA PHE A 163 8.08 -6.16 14.44
C PHE A 163 6.89 -7.12 14.30
N ALA A 164 5.71 -6.77 14.81
CA ALA A 164 4.49 -7.56 14.62
C ALA A 164 4.12 -7.73 13.14
N LEU A 165 4.22 -6.66 12.34
CA LEU A 165 4.03 -6.74 10.89
C LEU A 165 5.10 -7.59 10.19
N ALA A 166 6.36 -7.51 10.63
CA ALA A 166 7.46 -8.32 10.10
C ALA A 166 7.27 -9.80 10.40
N ASP A 167 6.80 -10.16 11.60
CA ASP A 167 6.46 -11.53 11.98
C ASP A 167 5.32 -12.07 11.12
N ARG A 168 4.25 -11.29 10.97
CA ARG A 168 3.15 -11.64 10.08
C ARG A 168 3.60 -11.83 8.64
N PHE A 169 4.52 -10.99 8.19
CA PHE A 169 5.10 -11.11 6.85
C PHE A 169 5.95 -12.37 6.69
N LYS A 170 6.58 -12.86 7.77
CA LYS A 170 7.38 -14.08 7.83
C LYS A 170 6.51 -15.35 7.82
N GLU A 171 5.26 -15.30 8.32
CA GLU A 171 4.31 -16.41 8.27
C GLU A 171 4.07 -16.89 6.82
N GLY A 172 4.46 -16.08 5.85
CA GLY A 172 4.45 -16.38 4.44
C GLY A 172 3.29 -15.74 3.69
N MET A 173 3.52 -15.63 2.39
CA MET A 173 2.55 -15.12 1.44
C MET A 173 2.32 -16.20 0.38
N PRO A 174 1.08 -16.66 0.18
CA PRO A 174 0.79 -17.88 -0.57
C PRO A 174 1.39 -17.92 -1.99
N LEU A 175 1.32 -16.81 -2.72
CA LEU A 175 1.81 -16.75 -4.10
C LEU A 175 3.34 -16.71 -4.15
N HIS A 176 3.95 -15.88 -3.27
CA HIS A 176 5.40 -15.80 -3.15
C HIS A 176 6.00 -17.15 -2.72
N ASP A 177 5.41 -17.80 -1.72
CA ASP A 177 5.96 -19.06 -1.18
C ASP A 177 5.93 -20.19 -2.20
N ARG A 178 4.91 -20.21 -3.06
CA ARG A 178 4.75 -21.22 -4.13
C ARG A 178 5.63 -20.94 -5.34
N THR A 179 5.85 -19.67 -5.71
CA THR A 179 6.46 -19.32 -7.00
C THR A 179 7.78 -18.57 -6.88
N ARG A 180 8.07 -17.97 -5.71
CA ARG A 180 9.20 -17.05 -5.48
C ARG A 180 9.23 -15.83 -6.42
N ALA A 181 8.17 -15.62 -7.21
CA ALA A 181 8.09 -14.62 -8.28
C ALA A 181 7.15 -13.45 -7.95
N ALA A 182 6.54 -13.40 -6.76
CA ALA A 182 5.64 -12.33 -6.35
C ALA A 182 6.27 -11.45 -5.26
N HIS A 183 5.93 -10.17 -5.30
CA HIS A 183 6.15 -9.21 -4.23
C HIS A 183 4.88 -9.06 -3.40
N SER A 184 5.06 -8.86 -2.11
CA SER A 184 3.96 -8.70 -1.16
C SER A 184 3.96 -7.30 -0.57
N CYS A 185 2.76 -6.78 -0.28
CA CYS A 185 2.59 -5.48 0.34
C CYS A 185 1.42 -5.51 1.33
N PHE A 186 1.61 -4.90 2.49
CA PHE A 186 0.61 -4.73 3.55
C PHE A 186 0.24 -3.27 3.71
N LEU A 187 -1.02 -3.02 4.02
CA LEU A 187 -1.52 -1.79 4.61
C LEU A 187 -1.94 -2.08 6.05
N ALA A 188 -1.45 -1.30 6.99
CA ALA A 188 -1.78 -1.43 8.40
C ALA A 188 -2.13 -0.08 9.03
N CYS A 189 -2.88 -0.10 10.12
CA CYS A 189 -3.09 1.01 11.04
C CYS A 189 -2.59 0.57 12.42
N GLY A 190 -1.53 1.18 12.90
CA GLY A 190 -0.80 0.64 14.05
C GLY A 190 -0.24 -0.76 13.75
N ASN A 191 -0.52 -1.71 14.64
CA ASN A 191 -0.18 -3.14 14.44
C ASN A 191 -1.31 -3.93 13.74
N ARG A 192 -2.47 -3.30 13.48
CA ARG A 192 -3.61 -3.95 12.84
C ARG A 192 -3.44 -3.98 11.33
N LEU A 193 -3.33 -5.18 10.77
CA LEU A 193 -3.34 -5.39 9.32
C LEU A 193 -4.75 -5.09 8.77
N LEU A 194 -4.84 -4.15 7.81
CA LEU A 194 -6.07 -3.78 7.13
C LEU A 194 -6.24 -4.50 5.80
N PHE A 195 -5.14 -4.64 5.07
CA PHE A 195 -5.14 -5.26 3.75
C PHE A 195 -3.76 -5.85 3.44
N GLN A 196 -3.77 -6.96 2.71
CA GLN A 196 -2.55 -7.58 2.18
C GLN A 196 -2.76 -8.01 0.74
N CYS A 197 -1.73 -7.87 -0.07
CA CYS A 197 -1.77 -8.30 -1.46
C CYS A 197 -0.41 -8.80 -1.94
N GLU A 198 -0.45 -9.53 -3.05
CA GLU A 198 0.72 -9.96 -3.80
C GLU A 198 0.60 -9.54 -5.26
N ASP A 199 1.73 -9.21 -5.87
CA ASP A 199 1.82 -8.92 -7.29
C ASP A 199 3.20 -9.29 -7.83
N ILE A 200 3.30 -9.59 -9.13
CA ILE A 200 4.58 -9.80 -9.82
C ILE A 200 5.46 -8.56 -9.74
N GLY A 201 4.84 -7.36 -9.71
CA GLY A 201 5.49 -6.07 -9.61
C GLY A 201 5.36 -5.45 -8.22
N ARG A 202 6.49 -5.08 -7.56
CA ARG A 202 6.45 -4.38 -6.27
C ARG A 202 5.68 -3.06 -6.32
N HIS A 203 5.73 -2.36 -7.47
CA HIS A 203 4.99 -1.11 -7.68
C HIS A 203 3.48 -1.35 -7.74
N ASN A 204 3.06 -2.41 -8.42
CA ASN A 204 1.66 -2.81 -8.47
C ASN A 204 1.15 -3.23 -7.08
N ALA A 205 1.95 -3.97 -6.31
CA ALA A 205 1.59 -4.33 -4.93
C ALA A 205 1.39 -3.08 -4.06
N ALA A 206 2.24 -2.05 -4.22
CA ALA A 206 2.06 -0.77 -3.54
C ALA A 206 0.81 -0.03 -4.03
N ASP A 207 0.58 0.00 -5.35
CA ASP A 207 -0.62 0.62 -5.92
C ASP A 207 -1.89 -0.06 -5.39
N LYS A 208 -1.91 -1.39 -5.26
CA LYS A 208 -3.05 -2.13 -4.69
C LYS A 208 -3.37 -1.69 -3.25
N VAL A 209 -2.37 -1.54 -2.37
CA VAL A 209 -2.63 -1.12 -0.99
C VAL A 209 -3.05 0.35 -0.89
N ILE A 210 -2.49 1.23 -1.73
CA ILE A 210 -2.90 2.64 -1.83
C ILE A 210 -4.34 2.72 -2.35
N GLY A 211 -4.65 1.98 -3.42
CA GLY A 211 -5.98 1.94 -4.00
C GLY A 211 -7.02 1.35 -3.04
N PHE A 212 -6.65 0.35 -2.24
CA PHE A 212 -7.52 -0.16 -1.19
C PHE A 212 -7.84 0.91 -0.14
N ALA A 213 -6.82 1.64 0.36
CA ALA A 213 -7.04 2.74 1.29
C ALA A 213 -7.99 3.79 0.71
N LEU A 214 -7.76 4.17 -0.56
CA LEU A 214 -8.56 5.14 -1.27
C LEU A 214 -10.03 4.69 -1.42
N LEU A 215 -10.27 3.47 -1.93
CA LEU A 215 -11.60 2.92 -2.18
C LEU A 215 -12.39 2.61 -0.89
N LYS A 216 -11.69 2.44 0.24
CA LYS A 216 -12.28 2.20 1.56
C LYS A 216 -12.34 3.45 2.43
N GLU A 217 -11.98 4.61 1.88
CA GLU A 217 -11.99 5.90 2.59
C GLU A 217 -11.20 5.86 3.92
N ILE A 218 -10.12 5.06 3.94
CA ILE A 218 -9.24 4.95 5.10
C ILE A 218 -8.37 6.21 5.17
N ASP A 219 -8.28 6.84 6.35
CA ASP A 219 -7.40 8.00 6.54
C ASP A 219 -5.94 7.57 6.35
N PRO A 220 -5.27 8.01 5.27
CA PRO A 220 -3.91 7.63 4.99
C PRO A 220 -2.91 8.08 6.06
N ALA A 221 -3.22 9.14 6.83
CA ALA A 221 -2.35 9.68 7.87
C ALA A 221 -2.12 8.70 9.04
N GLU A 222 -2.98 7.71 9.20
CA GLU A 222 -2.87 6.66 10.21
C GLU A 222 -2.24 5.36 9.66
N CYS A 223 -1.91 5.34 8.36
CA CYS A 223 -1.49 4.13 7.68
C CYS A 223 0.02 3.91 7.70
N ILE A 224 0.37 2.63 7.66
CA ILE A 224 1.73 2.12 7.46
C ILE A 224 1.69 1.21 6.23
N ILE A 225 2.60 1.44 5.28
CA ILE A 225 2.87 0.48 4.20
C ILE A 225 4.06 -0.39 4.58
N TYR A 226 3.91 -1.71 4.51
CA TYR A 226 5.01 -2.67 4.68
C TYR A 226 5.17 -3.50 3.40
N SER A 227 6.36 -3.44 2.76
CA SER A 227 6.63 -4.07 1.45
C SER A 227 7.76 -5.10 1.52
N SER A 228 7.73 -6.11 0.65
CA SER A 228 8.85 -7.04 0.44
C SER A 228 9.95 -6.48 -0.45
N GLY A 229 9.60 -5.52 -1.31
CA GLY A 229 10.47 -4.99 -2.37
C GLY A 229 11.41 -3.89 -1.89
N ARG A 230 12.51 -3.66 -2.62
CA ARG A 230 13.35 -2.46 -2.41
C ARG A 230 12.51 -1.20 -2.51
N ILE A 231 12.93 -0.14 -1.83
CA ILE A 231 12.28 1.17 -1.91
C ILE A 231 13.14 2.10 -2.77
N PRO A 232 12.90 2.20 -4.09
CA PRO A 232 13.46 3.26 -4.92
C PRO A 232 12.65 4.56 -4.74
N ALA A 233 13.15 5.66 -5.34
CA ALA A 233 12.56 6.99 -5.22
C ALA A 233 11.07 7.05 -5.59
N ASP A 234 10.68 6.34 -6.66
CA ASP A 234 9.29 6.30 -7.14
C ASP A 234 8.34 5.59 -6.16
N MET A 235 8.81 4.57 -5.42
CA MET A 235 8.04 3.95 -4.33
C MET A 235 7.84 4.91 -3.15
N ALA A 236 8.89 5.66 -2.76
CA ALA A 236 8.78 6.70 -1.74
C ALA A 236 7.81 7.80 -2.20
N ALA A 237 7.92 8.25 -3.44
CA ALA A 237 7.03 9.25 -4.03
C ALA A 237 5.55 8.81 -4.02
N LYS A 238 5.25 7.53 -4.25
CA LYS A 238 3.89 6.98 -4.14
C LYS A 238 3.33 7.11 -2.72
N ALA A 239 4.10 6.74 -1.69
CA ALA A 239 3.68 6.87 -0.29
C ALA A 239 3.47 8.34 0.09
N ILE A 240 4.38 9.24 -0.31
CA ILE A 240 4.28 10.69 -0.10
C ILE A 240 3.01 11.24 -0.75
N ARG A 241 2.78 10.92 -2.03
CA ARG A 241 1.56 11.35 -2.76
C ARG A 241 0.30 10.83 -2.08
N ALA A 242 0.32 9.59 -1.60
CA ALA A 242 -0.78 8.99 -0.86
C ALA A 242 -0.95 9.56 0.55
N LYS A 243 -0.05 10.45 0.99
CA LYS A 243 -0.01 11.03 2.35
C LYS A 243 0.09 9.96 3.45
N ILE A 244 0.68 8.81 3.13
CA ILE A 244 0.93 7.75 4.08
C ILE A 244 2.28 8.02 4.75
N PRO A 245 2.30 8.25 6.08
CA PRO A 245 3.47 8.81 6.76
C PRO A 245 4.60 7.81 7.03
N VAL A 246 4.32 6.51 6.92
CA VAL A 246 5.29 5.46 7.28
C VAL A 246 5.40 4.42 6.18
N LEU A 247 6.59 4.33 5.58
CA LEU A 247 6.93 3.32 4.58
C LEU A 247 8.03 2.40 5.10
N VAL A 248 7.68 1.12 5.19
CA VAL A 248 8.54 0.06 5.71
C VAL A 248 8.83 -0.96 4.62
N SER A 249 10.04 -1.52 4.63
CA SER A 249 10.37 -2.64 3.75
C SER A 249 11.28 -3.68 4.42
N LYS A 250 11.07 -4.94 4.04
CA LYS A 250 11.99 -6.06 4.30
C LYS A 250 13.35 -5.86 3.60
N ALA A 251 13.39 -5.07 2.51
CA ALA A 251 14.58 -4.74 1.73
C ALA A 251 15.10 -3.32 2.06
N ALA A 252 16.19 -2.91 1.41
CA ALA A 252 16.79 -1.60 1.61
C ALA A 252 16.19 -0.53 0.67
N PRO A 253 16.18 0.75 1.08
CA PRO A 253 15.91 1.89 0.21
C PRO A 253 17.13 2.27 -0.61
N THR A 254 16.92 3.09 -1.66
CA THR A 254 17.98 3.80 -2.38
C THR A 254 18.29 5.14 -1.70
N SER A 255 19.43 5.76 -2.06
CA SER A 255 19.83 7.10 -1.57
C SER A 255 18.78 8.16 -1.94
N GLU A 256 18.22 8.08 -3.13
CA GLU A 256 17.21 9.00 -3.64
C GLU A 256 15.90 8.86 -2.85
N ALA A 257 15.52 7.63 -2.47
CA ALA A 257 14.36 7.41 -1.60
C ALA A 257 14.57 8.00 -0.20
N VAL A 258 15.78 7.90 0.34
CA VAL A 258 16.13 8.51 1.64
C VAL A 258 16.10 10.04 1.53
N ALA A 259 16.61 10.61 0.43
CA ALA A 259 16.54 12.05 0.19
C ALA A 259 15.11 12.57 0.12
N LEU A 260 14.24 11.90 -0.65
CA LEU A 260 12.82 12.23 -0.71
C LEU A 260 12.12 12.09 0.66
N ALA A 261 12.44 11.04 1.40
CA ALA A 261 11.86 10.86 2.73
C ALA A 261 12.17 12.03 3.67
N LYS A 262 13.42 12.52 3.65
CA LYS A 262 13.86 13.69 4.42
C LYS A 262 13.18 14.97 3.95
N GLU A 263 13.12 15.19 2.64
CA GLU A 263 12.55 16.38 2.03
C GLU A 263 11.04 16.53 2.36
N TYR A 264 10.29 15.42 2.31
CA TYR A 264 8.83 15.45 2.45
C TYR A 264 8.30 14.89 3.78
N GLY A 265 9.16 14.59 4.74
CA GLY A 265 8.75 14.15 6.09
C GLY A 265 8.25 12.70 6.17
N LEU A 266 8.57 11.84 5.19
CA LEU A 266 8.18 10.43 5.19
C LEU A 266 9.06 9.61 6.13
N THR A 267 8.50 8.98 7.15
CA THR A 267 9.25 7.97 7.94
C THR A 267 9.61 6.78 7.05
N LEU A 268 10.91 6.50 6.92
CA LEU A 268 11.45 5.48 6.04
C LEU A 268 12.22 4.42 6.82
N ILE A 269 11.71 3.20 6.81
CA ILE A 269 12.28 2.06 7.52
C ILE A 269 12.61 0.96 6.52
N GLY A 270 13.85 0.51 6.52
CA GLY A 270 14.28 -0.60 5.64
C GLY A 270 14.93 -1.73 6.43
N ALA A 271 15.18 -2.84 5.72
CA ALA A 271 15.69 -4.09 6.28
C ALA A 271 14.92 -4.55 7.53
N ALA A 272 13.61 -4.24 7.58
CA ALA A 272 12.74 -4.59 8.69
C ALA A 272 12.49 -6.11 8.70
N ARG A 273 12.81 -6.74 9.83
CA ARG A 273 12.69 -8.17 10.09
C ARG A 273 12.15 -8.38 11.50
N SER A 274 11.95 -9.62 11.89
CA SER A 274 11.44 -9.98 13.22
C SER A 274 12.34 -9.53 14.39
N ASP A 275 13.63 -9.32 14.15
CA ASP A 275 14.65 -9.07 15.18
C ASP A 275 15.29 -7.69 15.08
N SER A 276 15.20 -7.05 13.92
CA SER A 276 15.89 -5.78 13.67
C SER A 276 15.26 -5.00 12.52
N MET A 277 15.46 -3.69 12.53
CA MET A 277 15.09 -2.79 11.44
C MET A 277 16.07 -1.60 11.39
N ARG A 278 16.11 -0.91 10.26
CA ARG A 278 16.91 0.29 10.06
C ARG A 278 16.00 1.47 9.79
N VAL A 279 15.97 2.43 10.69
CA VAL A 279 15.27 3.71 10.49
C VAL A 279 16.22 4.64 9.74
N TYR A 280 15.93 4.90 8.47
CA TYR A 280 16.71 5.81 7.62
C TYR A 280 16.32 7.25 7.82
N TYR A 281 15.06 7.49 8.11
CA TYR A 281 14.50 8.77 8.50
C TYR A 281 13.23 8.56 9.34
N ASP A 282 13.09 9.36 10.39
CA ASP A 282 11.88 9.42 11.23
C ASP A 282 11.23 10.80 11.08
N GLY A 283 10.12 10.88 10.39
CA GLY A 283 9.41 12.13 10.13
C GLY A 283 8.90 12.87 11.39
N ARG A 284 8.97 12.20 12.57
CA ARG A 284 8.62 12.82 13.87
C ARG A 284 9.76 13.65 14.46
N VAL A 285 10.99 13.42 14.00
CA VAL A 285 12.18 14.09 14.53
C VAL A 285 12.43 15.35 13.72
N SER A 286 12.35 16.52 14.34
CA SER A 286 12.78 17.76 13.69
C SER A 286 14.29 17.76 13.51
N GLU A 287 14.81 18.28 12.38
CA GLU A 287 16.24 18.33 12.02
C GLU A 287 17.19 18.85 13.13
N ARG A 288 16.69 19.50 14.16
CA ARG A 288 17.48 20.00 15.29
C ARG A 288 18.02 18.90 16.22
N GLN A 289 17.56 17.65 16.10
CA GLN A 289 17.99 16.54 16.98
C GLN A 289 18.97 15.55 16.32
N GLU A 290 19.20 15.61 15.02
CA GLU A 290 20.14 14.70 14.33
C GLU A 290 21.63 14.92 14.70
N THR A 291 21.98 16.06 15.27
CA THR A 291 23.39 16.42 15.55
C THR A 291 24.01 15.68 16.77
N ILE A 292 23.26 14.89 17.50
CA ILE A 292 23.71 14.23 18.75
C ILE A 292 24.15 12.77 18.55
N ILE A 293 23.85 12.13 17.41
CA ILE A 293 24.11 10.68 17.21
C ILE A 293 25.44 10.39 16.47
N THR A 294 26.17 11.38 16.06
CA THR A 294 27.50 11.21 15.41
C THR A 294 28.65 11.53 16.37
N ARG A 295 28.81 10.72 17.42
CA ARG A 295 30.06 10.58 18.16
C ARG A 295 30.27 9.17 18.68
#